data_04fa4aafd5b8e4d7718a1bf54792f733
#
_entry.id   04fa4aafd5b8e4d7718a1bf54792f733
#
_cell.length_a   1.000
_cell.length_b   1.000
_cell.length_c   1.000
_cell.angle_alpha   90.00
_cell.angle_beta   90.00
_cell.angle_gamma   90.00
#
_symmetry.space_group_name_H-M   'P 1'
#
loop_
_entity.id
_entity.type
_entity.pdbx_description
1 polymer ?
#
loop_
_entity_poly.entity_id
_entity_poly.type
_entity_poly.pdbx_seq_one_letter_code
_entity_poly.pdbx_strand_id
1 'polypeptide(L)'
;MEQYIIKGGHPLVGEVEIGGAKNAALAILAAAITADETVKIDNLPDVNDINVLLDAIAGIGADVQRVDRHTVRINGRGVRDFSIEYDYIKKIRASYYLLGALLGKYKHAEVALPGGCNIGSRPIDQHLKGFRALGAEVEIEHGKIIAEAERLVGKHIYFDVVSVGATINVMMAAAMAEGQTIMENVAKEPHVVDVANFLNSMGANIRGAGTDVIKIRGVRQLHGTEYSVIPDQIEAGTFMFAAAATKGDVTVLNVIPKHLEATIAKLVEIGCEVEEFDDAVRVVSKGSLTSTHVKTLPYPGFPTDMQPQIGVTLALCKGTSTITESIFENRFKYLDELARMGANIKVEGNSATIEGVEKFSGARVSAPDLRAGAALCIAGLATDGITIVDDIVYIQRGYERFEEKLRSIGGLIEKVETEREIQKFKLKVS
;
A
#
# COMPACT_ATOMS: atom_id res chain seq x y z
N MET A 1 12.45 -10.13 -19.96
CA MET A 1 11.87 -9.55 -18.72
C MET A 1 11.43 -8.12 -19.01
N GLU A 2 10.22 -7.77 -18.59
CA GLU A 2 9.69 -6.42 -18.78
C GLU A 2 10.50 -5.37 -18.00
N GLN A 3 10.68 -4.22 -18.63
CA GLN A 3 11.38 -3.06 -18.08
C GLN A 3 10.59 -1.80 -18.43
N TYR A 4 10.79 -0.73 -17.68
CA TYR A 4 10.41 0.59 -18.15
C TYR A 4 11.61 1.32 -18.75
N ILE A 5 11.40 1.94 -19.90
CA ILE A 5 12.33 2.90 -20.48
C ILE A 5 11.71 4.28 -20.43
N ILE A 6 12.48 5.27 -19.94
CA ILE A 6 12.00 6.59 -19.63
C ILE A 6 12.92 7.64 -20.23
N LYS A 7 12.34 8.62 -20.93
CA LYS A 7 13.00 9.85 -21.33
C LYS A 7 12.41 10.99 -20.51
N GLY A 8 13.19 11.54 -19.60
CA GLY A 8 12.77 12.65 -18.73
C GLY A 8 13.10 14.03 -19.29
N GLY A 9 13.04 15.02 -18.40
CA GLY A 9 13.35 16.41 -18.72
C GLY A 9 12.13 17.25 -19.12
N HIS A 10 10.94 16.67 -19.09
CA HIS A 10 9.69 17.35 -19.39
C HIS A 10 8.80 17.44 -18.16
N PRO A 11 8.18 18.61 -17.87
CA PRO A 11 7.19 18.69 -16.81
C PRO A 11 6.00 17.76 -17.07
N LEU A 12 5.52 17.10 -16.03
CA LEU A 12 4.25 16.39 -16.10
C LEU A 12 3.11 17.40 -15.92
N VAL A 13 2.14 17.39 -16.82
CA VAL A 13 1.02 18.33 -16.80
C VAL A 13 -0.28 17.60 -17.17
N GLY A 14 -1.30 17.77 -16.36
CA GLY A 14 -2.62 17.22 -16.64
C GLY A 14 -3.34 16.70 -15.42
N GLU A 15 -4.32 15.87 -15.66
CA GLU A 15 -5.14 15.24 -14.64
C GLU A 15 -4.96 13.73 -14.68
N VAL A 16 -4.90 13.11 -13.50
CA VAL A 16 -4.83 11.66 -13.37
C VAL A 16 -5.86 11.17 -12.37
N GLU A 17 -6.62 10.16 -12.76
CA GLU A 17 -7.61 9.55 -11.89
C GLU A 17 -6.96 8.48 -11.01
N ILE A 18 -7.24 8.57 -9.71
CA ILE A 18 -6.71 7.64 -8.72
C ILE A 18 -7.68 6.48 -8.52
N GLY A 19 -7.15 5.28 -8.52
CA GLY A 19 -7.89 4.05 -8.30
C GLY A 19 -8.13 3.73 -6.83
N GLY A 20 -8.76 2.58 -6.58
CA GLY A 20 -9.01 2.09 -5.24
C GLY A 20 -7.74 1.74 -4.47
N ALA A 21 -7.79 1.89 -3.15
CA ALA A 21 -6.66 1.63 -2.26
C ALA A 21 -6.35 0.12 -2.18
N LYS A 22 -5.19 -0.27 -2.68
CA LYS A 22 -4.74 -1.67 -2.64
C LYS A 22 -4.77 -2.23 -1.21
N ASN A 23 -4.25 -1.50 -0.25
CA ASN A 23 -4.14 -1.98 1.13
C ASN A 23 -5.51 -2.14 1.82
N ALA A 24 -6.48 -1.30 1.49
CA ALA A 24 -7.87 -1.48 1.92
C ALA A 24 -8.51 -2.67 1.21
N ALA A 25 -8.35 -2.75 -0.10
CA ALA A 25 -8.94 -3.81 -0.93
C ALA A 25 -8.51 -5.20 -0.49
N LEU A 26 -7.24 -5.42 -0.18
CA LEU A 26 -6.72 -6.71 0.29
C LEU A 26 -7.44 -7.18 1.56
N ALA A 27 -7.60 -6.30 2.54
CA ALA A 27 -8.26 -6.65 3.79
C ALA A 27 -9.79 -6.82 3.61
N ILE A 28 -10.41 -5.99 2.80
CA ILE A 28 -11.85 -6.06 2.48
C ILE A 28 -12.18 -7.36 1.76
N LEU A 29 -11.36 -7.78 0.80
CA LEU A 29 -11.56 -9.05 0.10
C LEU A 29 -11.45 -10.25 1.05
N ALA A 30 -10.48 -10.23 1.96
CA ALA A 30 -10.37 -11.26 2.98
C ALA A 30 -11.59 -11.28 3.91
N ALA A 31 -12.06 -10.12 4.35
CA ALA A 31 -13.25 -10.00 5.20
C ALA A 31 -14.54 -10.46 4.48
N ALA A 32 -14.61 -10.34 3.17
CA ALA A 32 -15.80 -10.72 2.39
C ALA A 32 -16.18 -12.18 2.52
N ILE A 33 -15.23 -13.09 2.81
CA ILE A 33 -15.52 -14.51 2.97
C ILE A 33 -16.27 -14.84 4.27
N THR A 34 -16.38 -13.89 5.19
CA THR A 34 -17.03 -14.12 6.49
C THR A 34 -18.54 -14.13 6.43
N ALA A 35 -19.14 -13.70 5.32
CA ALA A 35 -20.58 -13.82 5.08
C ALA A 35 -20.92 -15.04 4.22
N ASP A 36 -22.07 -15.65 4.46
CA ASP A 36 -22.64 -16.71 3.63
C ASP A 36 -23.51 -16.17 2.48
N GLU A 37 -23.61 -14.87 2.37
CA GLU A 37 -24.30 -14.16 1.30
C GLU A 37 -23.30 -13.51 0.36
N THR A 38 -23.74 -13.15 -0.83
CA THR A 38 -22.89 -12.50 -1.83
C THR A 38 -22.54 -11.06 -1.41
N VAL A 39 -21.25 -10.75 -1.46
CA VAL A 39 -20.69 -9.43 -1.26
C VAL A 39 -20.21 -8.90 -2.60
N LYS A 40 -20.66 -7.70 -2.99
CA LYS A 40 -20.16 -7.01 -4.18
C LYS A 40 -19.22 -5.88 -3.75
N ILE A 41 -18.02 -5.91 -4.30
CA ILE A 41 -17.00 -4.91 -4.00
C ILE A 41 -16.57 -4.25 -5.30
N ASP A 42 -16.65 -2.95 -5.37
CA ASP A 42 -16.20 -2.15 -6.50
C ASP A 42 -15.04 -1.21 -6.14
N ASN A 43 -14.57 -0.48 -7.13
CA ASN A 43 -13.37 0.36 -7.03
C ASN A 43 -12.12 -0.42 -6.60
N LEU A 44 -12.01 -1.69 -6.97
CA LEU A 44 -10.81 -2.49 -6.78
C LEU A 44 -9.74 -2.07 -7.78
N PRO A 45 -8.47 -1.93 -7.37
CA PRO A 45 -7.40 -1.76 -8.35
C PRO A 45 -7.13 -3.09 -9.05
N ASP A 46 -6.89 -3.03 -10.37
CA ASP A 46 -6.47 -4.19 -11.15
C ASP A 46 -4.95 -4.33 -11.10
N VAL A 47 -4.47 -4.90 -10.02
CA VAL A 47 -3.05 -5.10 -9.73
C VAL A 47 -2.76 -6.54 -9.33
N ASN A 48 -1.52 -6.95 -9.45
CA ASN A 48 -1.14 -8.36 -9.23
C ASN A 48 -1.49 -8.86 -7.81
N ASP A 49 -1.30 -8.05 -6.79
CA ASP A 49 -1.60 -8.46 -5.41
C ASP A 49 -3.10 -8.78 -5.21
N ILE A 50 -3.98 -8.02 -5.82
CA ILE A 50 -5.42 -8.28 -5.78
C ILE A 50 -5.76 -9.59 -6.49
N ASN A 51 -5.19 -9.82 -7.66
CA ASN A 51 -5.44 -11.03 -8.44
C ASN A 51 -4.97 -12.29 -7.69
N VAL A 52 -3.80 -12.24 -7.07
CA VAL A 52 -3.28 -13.36 -6.26
C VAL A 52 -4.19 -13.64 -5.06
N LEU A 53 -4.68 -12.63 -4.38
CA LEU A 53 -5.60 -12.83 -3.24
C LEU A 53 -6.93 -13.42 -3.68
N LEU A 54 -7.49 -12.96 -4.80
CA LEU A 54 -8.72 -13.55 -5.36
C LEU A 54 -8.53 -15.02 -5.71
N ASP A 55 -7.37 -15.39 -6.26
CA ASP A 55 -7.04 -16.79 -6.54
C ASP A 55 -6.95 -17.61 -5.24
N ALA A 56 -6.36 -17.07 -4.19
CA ALA A 56 -6.28 -17.72 -2.89
C ALA A 56 -7.68 -17.94 -2.28
N ILE A 57 -8.54 -16.95 -2.36
CA ILE A 57 -9.92 -17.00 -1.85
C ILE A 57 -10.74 -18.06 -2.64
N ALA A 58 -10.62 -18.07 -3.96
CA ALA A 58 -11.25 -19.09 -4.79
C ALA A 58 -10.70 -20.49 -4.49
N GLY A 59 -9.40 -20.60 -4.25
CA GLY A 59 -8.72 -21.85 -3.94
C GLY A 59 -9.20 -22.53 -2.65
N ILE A 60 -9.63 -21.76 -1.66
CA ILE A 60 -10.18 -22.30 -0.40
C ILE A 60 -11.69 -22.59 -0.49
N GLY A 61 -12.33 -22.33 -1.63
CA GLY A 61 -13.70 -22.72 -1.91
C GLY A 61 -14.73 -21.60 -2.01
N ALA A 62 -14.33 -20.33 -1.83
CA ALA A 62 -15.24 -19.22 -2.06
C ALA A 62 -15.61 -19.12 -3.55
N ASP A 63 -16.84 -18.71 -3.83
CA ASP A 63 -17.26 -18.36 -5.18
C ASP A 63 -16.84 -16.92 -5.48
N VAL A 64 -15.95 -16.75 -6.46
CA VAL A 64 -15.40 -15.47 -6.88
C VAL A 64 -15.78 -15.21 -8.34
N GLN A 65 -16.55 -14.14 -8.58
CA GLN A 65 -17.00 -13.75 -9.91
C GLN A 65 -16.52 -12.33 -10.23
N ARG A 66 -15.69 -12.20 -11.26
CA ARG A 66 -15.36 -10.89 -11.79
C ARG A 66 -16.51 -10.34 -12.62
N VAL A 67 -17.04 -9.18 -12.20
CA VAL A 67 -18.08 -8.45 -12.93
C VAL A 67 -17.43 -7.61 -14.03
N ASP A 68 -16.38 -6.89 -13.67
CA ASP A 68 -15.54 -6.11 -14.57
C ASP A 68 -14.13 -6.00 -13.99
N ARG A 69 -13.29 -5.17 -14.59
CA ARG A 69 -11.88 -4.98 -14.16
C ARG A 69 -11.75 -4.54 -12.70
N HIS A 70 -12.71 -3.80 -12.18
CA HIS A 70 -12.63 -3.15 -10.88
C HIS A 70 -13.74 -3.60 -9.91
N THR A 71 -14.52 -4.63 -10.29
CA THR A 71 -15.66 -5.09 -9.50
C THR A 71 -15.67 -6.61 -9.41
N VAL A 72 -15.90 -7.13 -8.22
CA VAL A 72 -15.99 -8.55 -7.94
C VAL A 72 -17.19 -8.87 -7.05
N ARG A 73 -17.76 -10.06 -7.23
CA ARG A 73 -18.73 -10.66 -6.30
C ARG A 73 -18.06 -11.84 -5.62
N ILE A 74 -18.16 -11.89 -4.31
CA ILE A 74 -17.60 -12.96 -3.48
C ILE A 74 -18.72 -13.55 -2.63
N ASN A 75 -18.82 -14.88 -2.61
CA ASN A 75 -19.68 -15.61 -1.69
C ASN A 75 -18.84 -16.64 -0.94
N GLY A 76 -18.76 -16.48 0.38
CA GLY A 76 -17.94 -17.32 1.25
C GLY A 76 -18.61 -18.64 1.68
N ARG A 77 -19.84 -18.90 1.29
CA ARG A 77 -20.60 -20.10 1.72
C ARG A 77 -19.88 -21.40 1.39
N GLY A 78 -19.17 -21.45 0.26
CA GLY A 78 -18.46 -22.63 -0.20
C GLY A 78 -17.07 -22.84 0.39
N VAL A 79 -16.60 -21.97 1.26
CA VAL A 79 -15.28 -22.11 1.91
C VAL A 79 -15.28 -23.39 2.75
N ARG A 80 -14.34 -24.27 2.44
CA ARG A 80 -14.19 -25.60 3.05
C ARG A 80 -12.76 -25.93 3.43
N ASP A 81 -11.81 -25.15 2.98
CA ASP A 81 -10.40 -25.26 3.33
C ASP A 81 -9.99 -24.04 4.14
N PHE A 82 -9.35 -24.25 5.28
CA PHE A 82 -8.95 -23.19 6.20
C PHE A 82 -7.43 -23.02 6.24
N SER A 83 -6.75 -23.60 5.25
CA SER A 83 -5.29 -23.55 5.11
C SER A 83 -4.90 -22.73 3.88
N ILE A 84 -4.05 -21.74 4.10
CA ILE A 84 -3.48 -20.92 3.04
C ILE A 84 -2.06 -21.37 2.76
N GLU A 85 -1.83 -21.86 1.55
CA GLU A 85 -0.56 -22.42 1.13
C GLU A 85 0.55 -21.36 0.98
N TYR A 86 1.78 -21.80 1.16
CA TYR A 86 2.98 -20.96 1.10
C TYR A 86 3.11 -20.19 -0.23
N ASP A 87 2.68 -20.76 -1.34
CA ASP A 87 2.80 -20.14 -2.66
C ASP A 87 2.03 -18.81 -2.76
N TYR A 88 0.89 -18.68 -2.09
CA TYR A 88 0.17 -17.41 -2.01
C TYR A 88 0.86 -16.42 -1.08
N ILE A 89 1.28 -16.88 0.10
CA ILE A 89 1.99 -16.05 1.09
C ILE A 89 3.30 -15.52 0.53
N LYS A 90 4.02 -16.34 -0.23
CA LYS A 90 5.26 -15.95 -0.90
C LYS A 90 5.05 -14.81 -1.90
N LYS A 91 3.94 -14.84 -2.62
CA LYS A 91 3.58 -13.83 -3.62
C LYS A 91 3.08 -12.54 -2.97
N ILE A 92 2.20 -12.66 -1.97
CA ILE A 92 1.64 -11.51 -1.27
C ILE A 92 1.54 -11.78 0.24
N ARG A 93 2.16 -10.92 1.02
CA ARG A 93 2.10 -11.01 2.47
C ARG A 93 0.71 -10.75 3.05
N ALA A 94 -0.11 -9.96 2.36
CA ALA A 94 -1.46 -9.62 2.78
C ALA A 94 -2.41 -10.83 2.86
N SER A 95 -2.04 -12.00 2.34
CA SER A 95 -2.77 -13.25 2.57
C SER A 95 -2.96 -13.56 4.07
N TYR A 96 -2.17 -12.93 4.94
CA TYR A 96 -2.37 -12.98 6.39
C TYR A 96 -3.72 -12.44 6.87
N TYR A 97 -4.37 -11.57 6.12
CA TYR A 97 -5.71 -11.12 6.49
C TYR A 97 -6.73 -12.27 6.50
N LEU A 98 -6.48 -13.33 5.74
CA LEU A 98 -7.28 -14.55 5.79
C LEU A 98 -7.17 -15.26 7.14
N LEU A 99 -6.08 -15.08 7.89
CA LEU A 99 -5.92 -15.63 9.23
C LEU A 99 -7.02 -15.12 10.18
N GLY A 100 -7.20 -13.81 10.27
CA GLY A 100 -8.25 -13.20 11.09
C GLY A 100 -9.66 -13.52 10.60
N ALA A 101 -9.88 -13.49 9.30
CA ALA A 101 -11.19 -13.79 8.71
C ALA A 101 -11.62 -15.25 8.96
N LEU A 102 -10.73 -16.20 8.69
CA LEU A 102 -11.01 -17.64 8.90
C LEU A 102 -11.17 -17.98 10.38
N LEU A 103 -10.29 -17.45 11.25
CA LEU A 103 -10.41 -17.67 12.68
C LEU A 103 -11.73 -17.11 13.22
N GLY A 104 -12.11 -15.91 12.80
CA GLY A 104 -13.34 -15.27 13.23
C GLY A 104 -14.60 -16.08 12.89
N LYS A 105 -14.68 -16.57 11.66
CA LYS A 105 -15.85 -17.29 11.18
C LYS A 105 -15.84 -18.78 11.52
N TYR A 106 -14.72 -19.45 11.27
CA TYR A 106 -14.66 -20.92 11.35
C TYR A 106 -13.97 -21.43 12.60
N LYS A 107 -13.38 -20.55 13.41
CA LYS A 107 -12.62 -20.89 14.63
C LYS A 107 -11.38 -21.75 14.34
N HIS A 108 -10.95 -21.79 13.08
CA HIS A 108 -9.78 -22.52 12.62
C HIS A 108 -9.15 -21.81 11.42
N ALA A 109 -7.84 -21.59 11.47
CA ALA A 109 -7.09 -21.05 10.37
C ALA A 109 -5.65 -21.56 10.39
N GLU A 110 -5.12 -21.90 9.23
CA GLU A 110 -3.72 -22.27 9.03
C GLU A 110 -3.16 -21.38 7.92
N VAL A 111 -2.12 -20.63 8.23
CA VAL A 111 -1.48 -19.74 7.25
C VAL A 111 0.02 -19.92 7.30
N ALA A 112 0.62 -20.19 6.14
CA ALA A 112 2.07 -20.34 6.05
C ALA A 112 2.77 -19.04 6.49
N LEU A 113 3.89 -19.19 7.20
CA LEU A 113 4.75 -18.06 7.56
C LEU A 113 5.37 -17.47 6.29
N PRO A 114 5.39 -16.15 6.14
CA PRO A 114 6.06 -15.52 5.02
C PRO A 114 7.58 -15.63 5.18
N GLY A 115 8.27 -15.64 4.05
CA GLY A 115 9.72 -15.45 4.01
C GLY A 115 10.11 -14.00 4.36
N GLY A 116 11.38 -13.69 4.24
CA GLY A 116 11.90 -12.35 4.48
C GLY A 116 11.24 -11.26 3.62
N CYS A 117 11.28 -10.05 4.11
CA CYS A 117 10.73 -8.89 3.41
C CYS A 117 11.87 -7.98 2.94
N ASN A 118 11.76 -7.45 1.72
CA ASN A 118 12.77 -6.57 1.13
C ASN A 118 12.97 -5.25 1.89
N ILE A 119 11.94 -4.78 2.60
CA ILE A 119 11.95 -3.49 3.29
C ILE A 119 12.16 -3.60 4.82
N GLY A 120 12.21 -4.79 5.36
CA GLY A 120 12.44 -5.02 6.79
C GLY A 120 11.59 -6.13 7.39
N SER A 121 11.77 -6.39 8.67
CA SER A 121 11.01 -7.38 9.40
C SER A 121 9.56 -6.91 9.61
N ARG A 122 8.64 -7.85 9.60
CA ARG A 122 7.22 -7.59 9.89
C ARG A 122 6.74 -8.63 10.88
N PRO A 123 7.04 -8.44 12.18
CA PRO A 123 6.69 -9.40 13.20
C PRO A 123 5.17 -9.55 13.31
N ILE A 124 4.72 -10.71 13.74
CA ILE A 124 3.30 -11.06 13.91
C ILE A 124 2.94 -11.28 15.40
N ASP A 125 3.81 -10.90 16.29
CA ASP A 125 3.61 -11.06 17.74
C ASP A 125 2.34 -10.40 18.25
N GLN A 126 1.98 -9.21 17.72
CA GLN A 126 0.77 -8.51 18.12
C GLN A 126 -0.50 -9.18 17.55
N HIS A 127 -0.42 -9.80 16.37
CA HIS A 127 -1.50 -10.66 15.84
C HIS A 127 -1.77 -11.83 16.81
N LEU A 128 -0.71 -12.53 17.20
CA LEU A 128 -0.81 -13.68 18.10
C LEU A 128 -1.33 -13.27 19.48
N LYS A 129 -0.84 -12.15 20.01
CA LYS A 129 -1.33 -11.57 21.27
C LYS A 129 -2.83 -11.35 21.26
N GLY A 130 -3.33 -10.70 20.22
CA GLY A 130 -4.76 -10.41 20.07
C GLY A 130 -5.61 -11.67 19.93
N PHE A 131 -5.20 -12.62 19.12
CA PHE A 131 -5.93 -13.89 18.95
C PHE A 131 -5.96 -14.72 20.25
N ARG A 132 -4.86 -14.79 20.97
CA ARG A 132 -4.79 -15.48 22.26
C ARG A 132 -5.67 -14.78 23.32
N ALA A 133 -5.72 -13.48 23.32
CA ALA A 133 -6.59 -12.72 24.20
C ALA A 133 -8.07 -13.05 23.95
N LEU A 134 -8.47 -13.27 22.71
CA LEU A 134 -9.84 -13.67 22.34
C LEU A 134 -10.14 -15.13 22.68
N GLY A 135 -9.16 -15.91 23.12
CA GLY A 135 -9.34 -17.31 23.53
C GLY A 135 -8.85 -18.33 22.51
N ALA A 136 -8.16 -17.92 21.45
CA ALA A 136 -7.57 -18.85 20.49
C ALA A 136 -6.27 -19.48 21.03
N GLU A 137 -6.09 -20.74 20.72
CA GLU A 137 -4.78 -21.39 20.80
C GLU A 137 -4.04 -21.13 19.50
N VAL A 138 -2.84 -20.61 19.58
CA VAL A 138 -2.04 -20.26 18.41
C VAL A 138 -0.66 -20.87 18.55
N GLU A 139 -0.29 -21.68 17.57
CA GLU A 139 0.99 -22.37 17.50
C GLU A 139 1.66 -22.12 16.16
N ILE A 140 2.98 -22.20 16.15
CA ILE A 140 3.78 -22.16 14.93
C ILE A 140 4.42 -23.52 14.76
N GLU A 141 3.97 -24.28 13.77
CA GLU A 141 4.47 -25.62 13.47
C GLU A 141 4.71 -25.78 11.97
N HIS A 142 5.81 -26.44 11.62
CA HIS A 142 6.17 -26.76 10.23
C HIS A 142 6.10 -25.54 9.27
N GLY A 143 6.48 -24.36 9.75
CA GLY A 143 6.43 -23.13 8.96
C GLY A 143 5.04 -22.54 8.75
N LYS A 144 4.06 -22.98 9.54
CA LYS A 144 2.67 -22.46 9.50
C LYS A 144 2.25 -21.91 10.86
N ILE A 145 1.40 -20.88 10.82
CA ILE A 145 0.64 -20.41 11.97
C ILE A 145 -0.66 -21.22 11.98
N ILE A 146 -0.92 -21.88 13.09
CA ILE A 146 -2.15 -22.63 13.31
C ILE A 146 -2.91 -21.97 14.45
N ALA A 147 -4.10 -21.46 14.16
CA ALA A 147 -4.96 -20.81 15.14
C ALA A 147 -6.28 -21.56 15.24
N GLU A 148 -6.66 -21.92 16.45
CA GLU A 148 -7.88 -22.66 16.73
C GLU A 148 -8.58 -22.12 17.97
N ALA A 149 -9.90 -22.14 17.99
CA ALA A 149 -10.68 -21.77 19.15
C ALA A 149 -11.96 -22.58 19.18
N GLU A 150 -12.34 -23.04 20.36
CA GLU A 150 -13.70 -23.58 20.58
C GLU A 150 -14.72 -22.46 20.49
N ARG A 151 -14.39 -21.32 21.08
CA ARG A 151 -15.16 -20.08 21.00
C ARG A 151 -14.24 -18.89 21.16
N LEU A 152 -14.58 -17.77 20.51
CA LEU A 152 -13.90 -16.49 20.68
C LEU A 152 -14.75 -15.61 21.59
N VAL A 153 -14.11 -15.04 22.62
CA VAL A 153 -14.75 -14.18 23.61
C VAL A 153 -14.04 -12.84 23.69
N GLY A 154 -14.79 -11.76 23.58
CA GLY A 154 -14.27 -10.41 23.65
C GLY A 154 -13.44 -10.16 24.90
N LYS A 155 -12.38 -9.39 24.74
CA LYS A 155 -11.43 -9.00 25.78
C LYS A 155 -10.96 -7.57 25.59
N HIS A 156 -10.35 -7.04 26.63
CA HIS A 156 -9.56 -5.82 26.55
C HIS A 156 -8.15 -6.18 26.07
N ILE A 157 -7.75 -5.62 24.93
CA ILE A 157 -6.47 -5.92 24.27
C ILE A 157 -5.67 -4.62 24.13
N TYR A 158 -4.48 -4.57 24.71
CA TYR A 158 -3.54 -3.47 24.53
C TYR A 158 -2.42 -3.92 23.60
N PHE A 159 -2.23 -3.22 22.47
CA PHE A 159 -1.12 -3.49 21.57
C PHE A 159 0.14 -2.77 22.05
N ASP A 160 1.25 -3.47 22.12
CA ASP A 160 2.53 -2.92 22.57
C ASP A 160 3.13 -1.96 21.55
N VAL A 161 2.81 -2.19 20.27
CA VAL A 161 3.18 -1.32 19.15
C VAL A 161 1.98 -1.13 18.24
N VAL A 162 1.93 0.00 17.55
CA VAL A 162 0.91 0.27 16.53
C VAL A 162 1.19 -0.61 15.31
N SER A 163 0.27 -1.51 14.99
CA SER A 163 0.37 -2.44 13.87
C SER A 163 -0.92 -2.45 13.06
N VAL A 164 -0.83 -2.06 11.79
CA VAL A 164 -1.97 -2.11 10.85
C VAL A 164 -2.47 -3.53 10.68
N GLY A 165 -1.57 -4.46 10.41
CA GLY A 165 -1.91 -5.87 10.19
C GLY A 165 -2.59 -6.51 11.41
N ALA A 166 -2.05 -6.29 12.61
CA ALA A 166 -2.64 -6.80 13.84
C ALA A 166 -4.00 -6.16 14.13
N THR A 167 -4.12 -4.85 13.95
CA THR A 167 -5.39 -4.14 14.15
C THR A 167 -6.49 -4.72 13.26
N ILE A 168 -6.24 -4.89 11.97
CA ILE A 168 -7.23 -5.40 11.02
C ILE A 168 -7.55 -6.87 11.30
N ASN A 169 -6.54 -7.71 11.50
CA ASN A 169 -6.76 -9.15 11.74
C ASN A 169 -7.55 -9.40 13.03
N VAL A 170 -7.18 -8.75 14.11
CA VAL A 170 -7.89 -8.90 15.39
C VAL A 170 -9.30 -8.33 15.31
N MET A 171 -9.48 -7.21 14.60
CA MET A 171 -10.80 -6.63 14.35
C MET A 171 -11.73 -7.62 13.60
N MET A 172 -11.22 -8.29 12.57
CA MET A 172 -12.00 -9.31 11.84
C MET A 172 -12.36 -10.50 12.73
N ALA A 173 -11.42 -11.00 13.53
CA ALA A 173 -11.67 -12.08 14.46
C ALA A 173 -12.68 -11.70 15.56
N ALA A 174 -12.60 -10.48 16.04
CA ALA A 174 -13.47 -9.96 17.10
C ALA A 174 -14.88 -9.63 16.61
N ALA A 175 -15.09 -9.41 15.33
CA ALA A 175 -16.38 -9.00 14.74
C ALA A 175 -17.51 -9.99 15.07
N MET A 176 -17.20 -11.27 15.19
CA MET A 176 -18.16 -12.32 15.56
C MET A 176 -17.82 -13.01 16.88
N ALA A 177 -16.91 -12.46 17.69
CA ALA A 177 -16.62 -12.96 19.03
C ALA A 177 -17.77 -12.65 19.98
N GLU A 178 -17.94 -13.46 21.02
CA GLU A 178 -18.97 -13.24 22.02
C GLU A 178 -18.61 -12.03 22.91
N GLY A 179 -19.59 -11.17 23.16
CA GLY A 179 -19.42 -10.01 24.05
C GLY A 179 -18.70 -8.83 23.40
N GLN A 180 -17.97 -8.09 24.22
CA GLN A 180 -17.30 -6.87 23.77
C GLN A 180 -15.78 -7.02 23.77
N THR A 181 -15.15 -6.53 22.70
CA THR A 181 -13.70 -6.37 22.60
C THR A 181 -13.35 -4.90 22.60
N ILE A 182 -12.34 -4.53 23.39
CA ILE A 182 -11.76 -3.19 23.42
C ILE A 182 -10.31 -3.33 23.01
N MET A 183 -9.92 -2.68 21.91
CA MET A 183 -8.57 -2.71 21.39
C MET A 183 -7.96 -1.32 21.56
N GLU A 184 -6.84 -1.22 22.27
CA GLU A 184 -6.14 0.04 22.52
C GLU A 184 -4.78 0.07 21.80
N ASN A 185 -4.30 1.28 21.52
CA ASN A 185 -3.09 1.55 20.78
C ASN A 185 -3.14 0.94 19.37
N VAL A 186 -4.29 1.06 18.71
CA VAL A 186 -4.54 0.55 17.37
C VAL A 186 -4.00 1.48 16.28
N ALA A 187 -3.84 0.94 15.09
CA ALA A 187 -3.54 1.72 13.89
C ALA A 187 -4.76 2.57 13.48
N LYS A 188 -4.49 3.77 12.94
CA LYS A 188 -5.51 4.77 12.57
C LYS A 188 -5.58 5.03 11.07
N GLU A 189 -4.82 4.32 10.27
CA GLU A 189 -4.71 4.52 8.82
C GLU A 189 -6.10 4.50 8.16
N PRO A 190 -6.30 5.29 7.08
CA PRO A 190 -7.58 5.33 6.38
C PRO A 190 -8.10 3.96 5.95
N HIS A 191 -7.22 3.05 5.56
CA HIS A 191 -7.64 1.70 5.18
C HIS A 191 -8.10 0.83 6.36
N VAL A 192 -7.63 1.10 7.57
CA VAL A 192 -8.19 0.46 8.79
C VAL A 192 -9.63 0.90 9.01
N VAL A 193 -9.89 2.20 8.85
CA VAL A 193 -11.25 2.76 8.93
C VAL A 193 -12.15 2.18 7.85
N ASP A 194 -11.63 2.02 6.64
CA ASP A 194 -12.38 1.48 5.51
C ASP A 194 -12.79 0.02 5.75
N VAL A 195 -11.90 -0.80 6.32
CA VAL A 195 -12.23 -2.18 6.70
C VAL A 195 -13.31 -2.22 7.79
N ALA A 196 -13.22 -1.34 8.79
CA ALA A 196 -14.25 -1.23 9.82
C ALA A 196 -15.60 -0.84 9.24
N ASN A 197 -15.64 0.13 8.33
CA ASN A 197 -16.85 0.55 7.64
C ASN A 197 -17.43 -0.58 6.77
N PHE A 198 -16.57 -1.32 6.10
CA PHE A 198 -16.98 -2.48 5.33
C PHE A 198 -17.62 -3.56 6.20
N LEU A 199 -16.97 -3.93 7.30
CA LEU A 199 -17.52 -4.91 8.26
C LEU A 199 -18.85 -4.43 8.85
N ASN A 200 -18.97 -3.14 9.19
CA ASN A 200 -20.22 -2.57 9.66
C ASN A 200 -21.33 -2.63 8.61
N SER A 201 -20.99 -2.45 7.33
CA SER A 201 -21.97 -2.62 6.25
C SER A 201 -22.45 -4.06 6.10
N MET A 202 -21.66 -5.03 6.57
CA MET A 202 -22.04 -6.43 6.66
C MET A 202 -22.81 -6.79 7.95
N GLY A 203 -23.07 -5.83 8.82
CA GLY A 203 -23.79 -6.02 10.06
C GLY A 203 -22.94 -6.11 11.33
N ALA A 204 -21.63 -5.89 11.25
CA ALA A 204 -20.76 -5.79 12.43
C ALA A 204 -21.07 -4.54 13.24
N ASN A 205 -20.63 -4.53 14.50
CA ASN A 205 -20.77 -3.39 15.40
C ASN A 205 -19.38 -2.95 15.89
N ILE A 206 -18.72 -2.11 15.08
CA ILE A 206 -17.37 -1.61 15.31
C ILE A 206 -17.42 -0.10 15.44
N ARG A 207 -16.86 0.43 16.54
CA ARG A 207 -16.81 1.87 16.83
C ARG A 207 -15.38 2.29 17.16
N GLY A 208 -15.06 3.54 16.87
CA GLY A 208 -13.78 4.15 17.21
C GLY A 208 -12.66 3.93 16.20
N ALA A 209 -12.92 3.31 15.04
CA ALA A 209 -11.92 3.22 13.98
C ALA A 209 -11.49 4.62 13.53
N GLY A 210 -10.18 4.83 13.37
CA GLY A 210 -9.60 6.14 13.13
C GLY A 210 -9.14 6.86 14.41
N THR A 211 -9.46 6.31 15.57
CA THR A 211 -8.92 6.72 16.88
C THR A 211 -7.98 5.65 17.42
N ASP A 212 -7.38 5.90 18.56
CA ASP A 212 -6.46 4.94 19.20
C ASP A 212 -7.16 3.80 19.94
N VAL A 213 -8.49 3.83 20.05
CA VAL A 213 -9.29 2.78 20.68
C VAL A 213 -10.43 2.34 19.79
N ILE A 214 -10.50 1.05 19.51
CA ILE A 214 -11.61 0.42 18.78
C ILE A 214 -12.42 -0.45 19.74
N LYS A 215 -13.73 -0.29 19.73
CA LYS A 215 -14.68 -1.10 20.50
C LYS A 215 -15.54 -1.92 19.55
N ILE A 216 -15.62 -3.21 19.80
CA ILE A 216 -16.36 -4.15 18.96
C ILE A 216 -17.32 -4.93 19.84
N ARG A 217 -18.60 -4.87 19.51
CA ARG A 217 -19.59 -5.81 20.06
C ARG A 217 -19.80 -6.90 19.03
N GLY A 218 -19.44 -8.13 19.38
CA GLY A 218 -19.56 -9.26 18.47
C GLY A 218 -20.99 -9.53 18.06
N VAL A 219 -21.16 -9.99 16.82
CA VAL A 219 -22.44 -10.42 16.26
C VAL A 219 -22.36 -11.90 15.86
N ARG A 220 -23.52 -12.57 15.81
CA ARG A 220 -23.54 -13.99 15.48
C ARG A 220 -23.22 -14.27 14.01
N GLN A 221 -23.64 -13.39 13.13
CA GLN A 221 -23.57 -13.57 11.69
C GLN A 221 -23.40 -12.23 10.99
N LEU A 222 -22.59 -12.24 9.94
CA LEU A 222 -22.46 -11.13 8.99
C LEU A 222 -23.26 -11.48 7.72
N HIS A 223 -23.76 -10.45 7.05
CA HIS A 223 -24.57 -10.61 5.85
C HIS A 223 -23.88 -9.98 4.64
N GLY A 224 -24.43 -10.20 3.44
CA GLY A 224 -23.95 -9.59 2.21
C GLY A 224 -24.12 -8.08 2.18
N THR A 225 -23.33 -7.42 1.35
CA THR A 225 -23.36 -5.97 1.16
C THR A 225 -22.84 -5.61 -0.23
N GLU A 226 -23.05 -4.37 -0.62
CA GLU A 226 -22.34 -3.71 -1.72
C GLU A 226 -21.46 -2.63 -1.13
N TYR A 227 -20.18 -2.58 -1.53
CA TYR A 227 -19.21 -1.68 -0.95
C TYR A 227 -18.23 -1.16 -1.98
N SER A 228 -17.85 0.11 -1.86
CA SER A 228 -16.84 0.75 -2.69
C SER A 228 -15.60 1.05 -1.88
N VAL A 229 -14.44 0.57 -2.35
CA VAL A 229 -13.14 0.80 -1.69
C VAL A 229 -12.75 2.27 -1.77
N ILE A 230 -12.14 2.82 -0.72
CA ILE A 230 -11.63 4.19 -0.72
C ILE A 230 -10.53 4.40 -1.78
N PRO A 231 -10.33 5.64 -2.26
CA PRO A 231 -9.21 5.96 -3.15
C PRO A 231 -7.85 5.72 -2.49
N ASP A 232 -6.87 5.34 -3.30
CA ASP A 232 -5.50 5.06 -2.85
C ASP A 232 -4.72 6.36 -2.59
N GLN A 233 -4.49 6.69 -1.32
CA GLN A 233 -3.68 7.84 -0.93
C GLN A 233 -2.21 7.72 -1.36
N ILE A 234 -1.68 6.52 -1.45
CA ILE A 234 -0.28 6.30 -1.82
C ILE A 234 -0.09 6.48 -3.32
N GLU A 235 -0.98 5.97 -4.15
CA GLU A 235 -0.97 6.27 -5.59
C GLU A 235 -1.11 7.77 -5.82
N ALA A 236 -2.06 8.43 -5.17
CA ALA A 236 -2.25 9.87 -5.26
C ALA A 236 -0.98 10.64 -4.93
N GLY A 237 -0.39 10.37 -3.78
CA GLY A 237 0.85 11.02 -3.36
C GLY A 237 2.04 10.74 -4.27
N THR A 238 2.10 9.55 -4.86
CA THR A 238 3.14 9.22 -5.85
C THR A 238 3.06 10.16 -7.05
N PHE A 239 1.88 10.40 -7.61
CA PHE A 239 1.70 11.37 -8.70
C PHE A 239 1.92 12.81 -8.25
N MET A 240 1.59 13.16 -7.01
CA MET A 240 1.85 14.49 -6.46
C MET A 240 3.36 14.75 -6.36
N PHE A 241 4.16 13.79 -5.90
CA PHE A 241 5.62 13.90 -5.91
C PHE A 241 6.21 13.86 -7.32
N ALA A 242 5.59 13.16 -8.25
CA ALA A 242 5.97 13.19 -9.66
C ALA A 242 5.83 14.61 -10.25
N ALA A 243 4.76 15.31 -9.91
CA ALA A 243 4.59 16.72 -10.28
C ALA A 243 5.68 17.60 -9.67
N ALA A 244 5.97 17.41 -8.37
CA ALA A 244 7.00 18.18 -7.67
C ALA A 244 8.40 17.97 -8.30
N ALA A 245 8.81 16.73 -8.50
CA ALA A 245 10.14 16.40 -9.01
C ALA A 245 10.36 16.81 -10.48
N THR A 246 9.31 16.85 -11.29
CA THR A 246 9.39 17.20 -12.72
C THR A 246 9.07 18.68 -13.02
N LYS A 247 8.89 19.51 -12.00
CA LYS A 247 8.45 20.91 -12.14
C LYS A 247 7.13 21.02 -12.91
N GLY A 248 6.21 20.13 -12.59
CA GLY A 248 4.95 19.95 -13.28
C GLY A 248 3.77 20.65 -12.63
N ASP A 249 2.62 20.35 -13.20
CA ASP A 249 1.29 20.84 -12.77
C ASP A 249 0.30 19.69 -12.95
N VAL A 250 0.07 18.92 -11.89
CA VAL A 250 -0.76 17.72 -11.93
C VAL A 250 -1.90 17.83 -10.92
N THR A 251 -3.10 17.50 -11.38
CA THR A 251 -4.27 17.34 -10.53
C THR A 251 -4.59 15.85 -10.40
N VAL A 252 -4.56 15.35 -9.18
CA VAL A 252 -5.03 13.99 -8.86
C VAL A 252 -6.52 14.04 -8.58
N LEU A 253 -7.28 13.22 -9.32
CA LEU A 253 -8.74 13.15 -9.25
C LEU A 253 -9.18 11.92 -8.45
N ASN A 254 -10.39 11.94 -7.91
CA ASN A 254 -10.97 10.86 -7.13
C ASN A 254 -10.12 10.52 -5.91
N VAL A 255 -9.86 11.53 -5.10
CA VAL A 255 -9.09 11.40 -3.85
C VAL A 255 -9.90 11.95 -2.68
N ILE A 256 -9.46 11.59 -1.48
CA ILE A 256 -9.95 12.18 -0.24
C ILE A 256 -8.81 13.06 0.31
N PRO A 257 -8.86 14.39 0.14
CA PRO A 257 -7.74 15.27 0.49
C PRO A 257 -7.32 15.15 1.95
N LYS A 258 -8.24 14.87 2.85
CA LYS A 258 -7.95 14.65 4.27
C LYS A 258 -6.96 13.50 4.51
N HIS A 259 -6.98 12.47 3.67
CA HIS A 259 -6.03 11.36 3.77
C HIS A 259 -4.61 11.74 3.33
N LEU A 260 -4.46 12.89 2.66
CA LEU A 260 -3.21 13.37 2.08
C LEU A 260 -2.56 14.50 2.88
N GLU A 261 -3.05 14.81 4.08
CA GLU A 261 -2.60 15.99 4.86
C GLU A 261 -1.09 15.99 5.10
N ALA A 262 -0.48 14.88 5.51
CA ALA A 262 0.96 14.81 5.74
C ALA A 262 1.77 15.00 4.45
N THR A 263 1.33 14.42 3.34
CA THR A 263 1.94 14.57 2.03
C THR A 263 1.83 16.01 1.52
N ILE A 264 0.64 16.61 1.63
CA ILE A 264 0.38 18.00 1.26
C ILE A 264 1.27 18.94 2.07
N ALA A 265 1.34 18.75 3.38
CA ALA A 265 2.15 19.57 4.27
C ALA A 265 3.63 19.59 3.84
N LYS A 266 4.20 18.45 3.48
CA LYS A 266 5.59 18.36 3.03
C LYS A 266 5.79 18.97 1.65
N LEU A 267 4.86 18.82 0.73
CA LEU A 267 4.90 19.47 -0.58
C LEU A 267 4.88 21.00 -0.48
N VAL A 268 4.03 21.54 0.38
CA VAL A 268 3.98 22.98 0.66
C VAL A 268 5.28 23.45 1.32
N GLU A 269 5.79 22.70 2.27
CA GLU A 269 7.03 23.02 3.01
C GLU A 269 8.25 23.10 2.08
N ILE A 270 8.36 22.27 1.06
CA ILE A 270 9.45 22.31 0.09
C ILE A 270 9.24 23.35 -1.02
N GLY A 271 8.08 24.00 -1.08
CA GLY A 271 7.83 25.12 -1.98
C GLY A 271 6.86 24.86 -3.13
N CYS A 272 6.11 23.75 -3.12
CA CYS A 272 5.04 23.54 -4.09
C CYS A 272 3.79 24.35 -3.73
N GLU A 273 3.06 24.78 -4.75
CA GLU A 273 1.69 25.27 -4.59
C GLU A 273 0.74 24.07 -4.60
N VAL A 274 -0.10 23.95 -3.58
CA VAL A 274 -1.08 22.87 -3.49
C VAL A 274 -2.46 23.46 -3.30
N GLU A 275 -3.40 23.06 -4.16
CA GLU A 275 -4.80 23.48 -4.11
C GLU A 275 -5.67 22.25 -3.85
N GLU A 276 -6.47 22.31 -2.79
CA GLU A 276 -7.37 21.23 -2.40
C GLU A 276 -8.80 21.53 -2.88
N PHE A 277 -9.44 20.54 -3.48
CA PHE A 277 -10.86 20.54 -3.86
C PHE A 277 -11.58 19.45 -3.04
N ASP A 278 -12.88 19.28 -3.23
CA ASP A 278 -13.65 18.28 -2.47
C ASP A 278 -13.14 16.85 -2.72
N ASP A 279 -12.77 16.51 -3.96
CA ASP A 279 -12.35 15.18 -4.39
C ASP A 279 -11.10 15.18 -5.28
N ALA A 280 -10.33 16.26 -5.24
CA ALA A 280 -9.14 16.42 -6.06
C ALA A 280 -8.09 17.26 -5.34
N VAL A 281 -6.83 17.09 -5.72
CA VAL A 281 -5.70 17.91 -5.25
C VAL A 281 -4.81 18.25 -6.44
N ARG A 282 -4.52 19.53 -6.62
CA ARG A 282 -3.60 20.04 -7.64
C ARG A 282 -2.27 20.41 -7.00
N VAL A 283 -1.19 19.91 -7.58
CA VAL A 283 0.19 20.24 -7.19
C VAL A 283 0.86 20.94 -8.34
N VAL A 284 1.38 22.14 -8.07
CA VAL A 284 2.15 22.94 -9.03
C VAL A 284 3.53 23.20 -8.46
N SER A 285 4.56 22.85 -9.21
CA SER A 285 5.95 23.12 -8.86
C SER A 285 6.54 24.12 -9.85
N LYS A 286 6.77 25.34 -9.39
CA LYS A 286 7.36 26.42 -10.17
C LYS A 286 8.66 26.84 -9.51
N GLY A 287 9.78 26.67 -10.16
CA GLY A 287 11.07 27.12 -9.65
C GLY A 287 11.77 26.11 -8.74
N SER A 288 12.63 26.63 -7.88
CA SER A 288 13.48 25.80 -7.02
C SER A 288 12.74 25.36 -5.77
N LEU A 289 12.79 24.05 -5.48
CA LEU A 289 12.32 23.48 -4.23
C LEU A 289 13.41 23.55 -3.17
N THR A 290 13.02 23.64 -1.91
CA THR A 290 13.90 23.72 -0.76
C THR A 290 13.91 22.45 0.09
N SER A 291 15.00 22.23 0.82
CA SER A 291 15.17 21.08 1.69
C SER A 291 14.19 21.05 2.86
N THR A 292 13.95 19.89 3.41
CA THR A 292 13.18 19.69 4.66
C THR A 292 13.63 18.42 5.38
N HIS A 293 13.04 18.19 6.54
CA HIS A 293 13.22 16.99 7.34
C HIS A 293 11.94 16.17 7.35
N VAL A 294 12.08 14.86 7.15
CA VAL A 294 10.96 13.91 7.12
C VAL A 294 11.21 12.79 8.12
N LYS A 295 10.21 12.48 8.92
CA LYS A 295 10.21 11.28 9.76
C LYS A 295 8.97 10.48 9.46
N THR A 296 9.15 9.20 9.08
CA THR A 296 8.02 8.32 8.89
C THR A 296 7.43 7.92 10.24
N LEU A 297 6.12 7.97 10.36
CA LEU A 297 5.37 7.68 11.58
C LEU A 297 4.05 6.98 11.22
N PRO A 298 3.44 6.25 12.17
CA PRO A 298 2.07 5.80 11.98
C PRO A 298 1.14 6.98 11.67
N TYR A 299 0.10 6.71 10.88
CA TYR A 299 -0.90 7.73 10.53
C TYR A 299 -1.44 8.45 11.79
N PRO A 300 -1.59 9.77 11.83
CA PRO A 300 -1.55 10.70 10.70
C PRO A 300 -0.16 11.27 10.38
N GLY A 301 0.92 10.67 10.84
CA GLY A 301 2.26 11.04 10.47
C GLY A 301 2.58 10.74 9.00
N PHE A 302 3.77 11.13 8.55
CA PHE A 302 4.19 10.91 7.18
C PHE A 302 4.30 9.41 6.88
N PRO A 303 3.58 8.89 5.87
CA PRO A 303 3.54 7.45 5.63
C PRO A 303 4.85 6.91 5.08
N THR A 304 5.29 5.76 5.61
CA THR A 304 6.49 5.07 5.13
C THR A 304 6.38 4.69 3.65
N ASP A 305 5.18 4.41 3.14
CA ASP A 305 4.94 4.09 1.73
C ASP A 305 5.15 5.28 0.78
N MET A 306 5.30 6.49 1.29
CA MET A 306 5.68 7.70 0.57
C MET A 306 7.14 8.08 0.73
N GLN A 307 7.90 7.38 1.55
CA GLN A 307 9.28 7.75 1.85
C GLN A 307 10.17 7.72 0.60
N PRO A 308 10.14 6.70 -0.26
CA PRO A 308 10.95 6.72 -1.48
C PRO A 308 10.60 7.88 -2.43
N GLN A 309 9.33 8.20 -2.58
CA GLN A 309 8.87 9.27 -3.47
C GLN A 309 9.35 10.64 -3.00
N ILE A 310 9.24 10.94 -1.71
CA ILE A 310 9.78 12.18 -1.17
C ILE A 310 11.31 12.17 -1.21
N GLY A 311 11.95 11.03 -0.99
CA GLY A 311 13.41 10.90 -1.05
C GLY A 311 13.98 11.30 -2.41
N VAL A 312 13.37 10.86 -3.49
CA VAL A 312 13.72 11.27 -4.85
C VAL A 312 13.53 12.78 -5.04
N THR A 313 12.41 13.31 -4.56
CA THR A 313 12.10 14.73 -4.68
C THR A 313 13.11 15.59 -3.89
N LEU A 314 13.45 15.20 -2.66
CA LEU A 314 14.42 15.91 -1.82
C LEU A 314 15.82 15.90 -2.41
N ALA A 315 16.18 14.87 -3.17
CA ALA A 315 17.48 14.82 -3.86
C ALA A 315 17.63 15.89 -4.95
N LEU A 316 16.53 16.51 -5.37
CA LEU A 316 16.49 17.65 -6.31
C LEU A 316 16.18 18.98 -5.62
N CYS A 317 15.94 18.98 -4.32
CA CYS A 317 15.69 20.20 -3.54
C CYS A 317 17.01 20.89 -3.15
N LYS A 318 17.03 22.22 -3.20
CA LYS A 318 18.20 23.00 -2.81
C LYS A 318 18.43 22.91 -1.30
N GLY A 319 19.63 22.53 -0.91
CA GLY A 319 20.02 22.39 0.49
C GLY A 319 20.15 20.95 0.93
N THR A 320 20.25 20.73 2.23
CA THR A 320 20.42 19.41 2.83
C THR A 320 19.14 18.98 3.53
N SER A 321 18.62 17.85 3.16
CA SER A 321 17.43 17.23 3.75
C SER A 321 17.81 15.99 4.56
N THR A 322 16.97 15.61 5.53
CA THR A 322 17.12 14.36 6.27
C THR A 322 15.81 13.58 6.25
N ILE A 323 15.94 12.26 6.13
CA ILE A 323 14.83 11.33 6.27
C ILE A 323 15.17 10.38 7.41
N THR A 324 14.28 10.28 8.40
CA THR A 324 14.33 9.26 9.44
C THR A 324 13.25 8.24 9.19
N GLU A 325 13.63 7.00 8.88
CA GLU A 325 12.71 5.89 8.67
C GLU A 325 12.50 5.14 9.98
N SER A 326 11.31 5.32 10.58
CA SER A 326 10.98 4.76 11.89
C SER A 326 10.17 3.46 11.83
N ILE A 327 9.74 3.04 10.65
CA ILE A 327 8.84 1.89 10.48
C ILE A 327 9.59 0.64 10.00
N PHE A 328 10.46 0.76 8.99
CA PHE A 328 11.17 -0.38 8.39
C PHE A 328 12.68 -0.17 8.34
N GLU A 329 13.45 -1.21 8.65
CA GLU A 329 14.91 -1.14 8.73
C GLU A 329 15.59 -1.02 7.35
N ASN A 330 15.02 -1.61 6.31
CA ASN A 330 15.65 -1.75 5.00
C ASN A 330 15.00 -0.86 3.92
N ARG A 331 14.44 0.28 4.29
CA ARG A 331 13.69 1.11 3.33
C ARG A 331 14.52 2.16 2.61
N PHE A 332 15.85 2.07 2.67
CA PHE A 332 16.75 2.97 1.96
C PHE A 332 17.47 2.35 0.76
N LYS A 333 17.13 1.13 0.36
CA LYS A 333 17.78 0.43 -0.77
C LYS A 333 17.71 1.22 -2.09
N TYR A 334 16.62 1.94 -2.33
CA TYR A 334 16.49 2.77 -3.53
C TYR A 334 17.52 3.90 -3.61
N LEU A 335 18.07 4.34 -2.48
CA LEU A 335 19.08 5.40 -2.45
C LEU A 335 20.39 4.97 -3.11
N ASP A 336 20.75 3.68 -3.04
CA ASP A 336 21.90 3.16 -3.77
C ASP A 336 21.69 3.27 -5.29
N GLU A 337 20.48 2.95 -5.76
CA GLU A 337 20.12 3.10 -7.16
C GLU A 337 20.06 4.58 -7.57
N LEU A 338 19.52 5.44 -6.71
CA LEU A 338 19.46 6.88 -6.94
C LEU A 338 20.86 7.52 -6.99
N ALA A 339 21.80 7.03 -6.17
CA ALA A 339 23.20 7.44 -6.20
C ALA A 339 23.86 7.17 -7.58
N ARG A 340 23.48 6.07 -8.23
CA ARG A 340 23.90 5.77 -9.61
C ARG A 340 23.40 6.78 -10.63
N MET A 341 22.33 7.48 -10.32
CA MET A 341 21.79 8.59 -11.12
C MET A 341 22.40 9.95 -10.75
N GLY A 342 23.35 9.98 -9.82
CA GLY A 342 24.08 11.20 -9.43
C GLY A 342 23.58 11.87 -8.17
N ALA A 343 22.69 11.27 -7.39
CA ALA A 343 22.25 11.81 -6.11
C ALA A 343 23.38 11.79 -5.07
N ASN A 344 23.39 12.79 -4.19
CA ASN A 344 24.36 12.92 -3.11
C ASN A 344 23.71 12.53 -1.77
N ILE A 345 24.01 11.33 -1.28
CA ILE A 345 23.29 10.69 -0.19
C ILE A 345 24.28 10.03 0.78
N LYS A 346 23.97 10.14 2.07
CA LYS A 346 24.66 9.41 3.13
C LYS A 346 23.62 8.75 4.04
N VAL A 347 23.70 7.44 4.21
CA VAL A 347 22.82 6.68 5.09
C VAL A 347 23.57 6.25 6.34
N GLU A 348 23.01 6.58 7.50
CA GLU A 348 23.54 6.18 8.81
C GLU A 348 22.41 5.63 9.67
N GLY A 349 22.39 4.32 9.91
CA GLY A 349 21.33 3.68 10.67
C GLY A 349 19.96 3.85 10.00
N ASN A 350 19.01 4.42 10.71
CA ASN A 350 17.67 4.70 10.22
C ASN A 350 17.49 6.10 9.60
N SER A 351 18.58 6.82 9.39
CA SER A 351 18.55 8.19 8.83
C SER A 351 19.35 8.28 7.55
N ALA A 352 18.80 9.02 6.59
CA ALA A 352 19.47 9.41 5.36
C ALA A 352 19.63 10.92 5.31
N THR A 353 20.85 11.38 5.00
CA THR A 353 21.14 12.77 4.71
C THR A 353 21.25 12.91 3.20
N ILE A 354 20.45 13.80 2.63
CA ILE A 354 20.33 14.02 1.19
C ILE A 354 20.72 15.45 0.88
N GLU A 355 21.81 15.63 0.16
CA GLU A 355 22.21 16.95 -0.35
C GLU A 355 21.66 17.11 -1.77
N GLY A 356 20.90 18.16 -2.00
CA GLY A 356 20.26 18.40 -3.28
C GLY A 356 21.25 18.57 -4.42
N VAL A 357 20.95 17.97 -5.57
CA VAL A 357 21.66 18.15 -6.82
C VAL A 357 20.77 18.90 -7.81
N GLU A 358 21.36 19.59 -8.78
CA GLU A 358 20.60 20.33 -9.77
C GLU A 358 19.79 19.42 -10.69
N LYS A 359 20.37 18.27 -11.05
CA LYS A 359 19.74 17.26 -11.91
C LYS A 359 20.35 15.87 -11.68
N PHE A 360 19.61 14.84 -12.04
CA PHE A 360 20.14 13.49 -12.16
C PHE A 360 20.70 13.23 -13.56
N SER A 361 21.42 12.11 -13.69
CA SER A 361 21.84 11.53 -14.96
C SER A 361 21.05 10.26 -15.23
N GLY A 362 20.65 10.03 -16.49
CA GLY A 362 20.01 8.78 -16.88
C GLY A 362 20.91 7.57 -16.62
N ALA A 363 20.35 6.50 -16.12
CA ALA A 363 21.07 5.27 -15.80
C ALA A 363 20.13 4.04 -15.90
N ARG A 364 20.73 2.87 -15.89
CA ARG A 364 19.99 1.63 -15.68
C ARG A 364 19.94 1.35 -14.18
N VAL A 365 18.75 1.24 -13.64
CA VAL A 365 18.48 1.02 -12.22
C VAL A 365 17.49 -0.13 -12.04
N SER A 366 17.45 -0.70 -10.85
CA SER A 366 16.58 -1.82 -10.53
C SER A 366 15.61 -1.45 -9.41
N ALA A 367 14.34 -1.76 -9.59
CA ALA A 367 13.32 -1.57 -8.55
C ALA A 367 13.56 -2.55 -7.40
N PRO A 368 13.93 -2.09 -6.21
CA PRO A 368 14.15 -3.00 -5.07
C PRO A 368 12.85 -3.44 -4.42
N ASP A 369 11.79 -2.68 -4.56
CA ASP A 369 10.44 -2.95 -4.06
C ASP A 369 9.40 -2.11 -4.80
N LEU A 370 8.14 -2.28 -4.45
CA LEU A 370 6.99 -1.62 -5.07
C LEU A 370 7.10 -0.08 -5.06
N ARG A 371 7.32 0.52 -3.90
CA ARG A 371 7.29 1.99 -3.75
C ARG A 371 8.59 2.63 -4.24
N ALA A 372 9.70 1.99 -3.95
CA ALA A 372 11.00 2.39 -4.45
C ALA A 372 11.07 2.34 -5.97
N GLY A 373 10.49 1.32 -6.58
CA GLY A 373 10.41 1.21 -8.04
C GLY A 373 9.65 2.37 -8.68
N ALA A 374 8.50 2.72 -8.13
CA ALA A 374 7.73 3.88 -8.58
C ALA A 374 8.52 5.19 -8.41
N ALA A 375 9.23 5.35 -7.29
CA ALA A 375 10.07 6.51 -7.03
C ALA A 375 11.23 6.64 -8.04
N LEU A 376 11.85 5.53 -8.42
CA LEU A 376 12.90 5.52 -9.45
C LEU A 376 12.37 5.89 -10.83
N CYS A 377 11.11 5.55 -11.14
CA CYS A 377 10.45 6.04 -12.35
C CYS A 377 10.26 7.57 -12.30
N ILE A 378 9.91 8.13 -11.15
CA ILE A 378 9.84 9.59 -10.95
C ILE A 378 11.22 10.21 -11.20
N ALA A 379 12.28 9.63 -10.66
CA ALA A 379 13.65 10.10 -10.87
C ALA A 379 14.01 10.10 -12.36
N GLY A 380 13.64 9.05 -13.08
CA GLY A 380 13.84 8.97 -14.54
C GLY A 380 13.10 10.06 -15.31
N LEU A 381 11.87 10.36 -14.90
CA LEU A 381 11.07 11.43 -15.51
C LEU A 381 11.62 12.83 -15.22
N ALA A 382 12.32 13.02 -14.11
CA ALA A 382 12.97 14.27 -13.74
C ALA A 382 14.36 14.45 -14.35
N THR A 383 14.81 13.53 -15.18
CA THR A 383 16.15 13.46 -15.75
C THR A 383 16.12 13.72 -17.26
N ASP A 384 17.02 14.52 -17.77
CA ASP A 384 17.10 14.84 -19.22
C ASP A 384 17.44 13.62 -20.08
N GLY A 385 18.18 12.66 -19.52
CA GLY A 385 18.63 11.45 -20.22
C GLY A 385 17.60 10.34 -20.27
N ILE A 386 18.09 9.16 -20.65
CA ILE A 386 17.29 7.93 -20.70
C ILE A 386 17.61 7.08 -19.47
N THR A 387 16.57 6.64 -18.79
CA THR A 387 16.63 5.74 -17.65
C THR A 387 15.90 4.44 -17.98
N ILE A 388 16.50 3.32 -17.61
CA ILE A 388 15.88 2.00 -17.70
C ILE A 388 15.66 1.48 -16.29
N VAL A 389 14.45 1.09 -15.97
CA VAL A 389 14.09 0.51 -14.67
C VAL A 389 13.80 -0.97 -14.85
N ASP A 390 14.64 -1.80 -14.25
CA ASP A 390 14.47 -3.24 -14.19
C ASP A 390 13.54 -3.66 -13.06
N ASP A 391 13.11 -4.92 -13.07
CA ASP A 391 12.29 -5.54 -12.02
C ASP A 391 10.94 -4.84 -11.76
N ILE A 392 10.33 -4.35 -12.82
CA ILE A 392 9.05 -3.61 -12.74
C ILE A 392 7.88 -4.47 -12.24
N VAL A 393 8.05 -5.77 -12.15
CA VAL A 393 7.08 -6.69 -11.52
C VAL A 393 6.71 -6.22 -10.11
N TYR A 394 7.65 -5.62 -9.37
CA TYR A 394 7.37 -5.05 -8.06
C TYR A 394 6.41 -3.85 -8.13
N ILE A 395 6.54 -3.00 -9.16
CA ILE A 395 5.66 -1.85 -9.37
C ILE A 395 4.24 -2.32 -9.72
N GLN A 396 4.12 -3.35 -10.56
CA GLN A 396 2.85 -3.93 -10.99
C GLN A 396 2.04 -4.60 -9.87
N ARG A 397 2.67 -4.84 -8.72
CA ARG A 397 1.97 -5.34 -7.54
C ARG A 397 0.94 -4.36 -6.98
N GLY A 398 1.14 -3.06 -7.15
CA GLY A 398 0.32 -2.05 -6.51
C GLY A 398 -0.02 -0.81 -7.32
N TYR A 399 0.54 -0.64 -8.51
CA TYR A 399 0.21 0.47 -9.41
C TYR A 399 -0.44 -0.07 -10.68
N GLU A 400 -1.70 0.27 -10.87
CA GLU A 400 -2.46 -0.12 -12.04
C GLU A 400 -2.08 0.75 -13.23
N ARG A 401 -1.62 0.12 -14.33
CA ARG A 401 -1.30 0.81 -15.60
C ARG A 401 -0.44 2.06 -15.40
N PHE A 402 0.60 1.92 -14.60
CA PHE A 402 1.42 3.05 -14.11
C PHE A 402 2.01 3.86 -15.26
N GLU A 403 2.62 3.20 -16.24
CA GLU A 403 3.21 3.85 -17.42
C GLU A 403 2.16 4.57 -18.27
N GLU A 404 0.95 4.02 -18.39
CA GLU A 404 -0.12 4.64 -19.17
C GLU A 404 -0.65 5.89 -18.49
N LYS A 405 -0.80 5.86 -17.17
CA LYS A 405 -1.20 7.05 -16.38
C LYS A 405 -0.14 8.14 -16.46
N LEU A 406 1.14 7.79 -16.38
CA LEU A 406 2.24 8.74 -16.55
C LEU A 406 2.27 9.33 -17.97
N ARG A 407 2.03 8.53 -19.01
CA ARG A 407 1.92 9.03 -20.39
C ARG A 407 0.75 10.00 -20.56
N SER A 408 -0.36 9.74 -19.90
CA SER A 408 -1.55 10.61 -19.99
C SER A 408 -1.31 12.03 -19.48
N ILE A 409 -0.29 12.24 -18.66
CA ILE A 409 0.12 13.56 -18.15
C ILE A 409 1.45 14.03 -18.76
N GLY A 410 1.86 13.46 -19.87
CA GLY A 410 3.01 13.92 -20.65
C GLY A 410 4.32 13.17 -20.42
N GLY A 411 4.34 12.13 -19.62
CA GLY A 411 5.53 11.31 -19.40
C GLY A 411 5.91 10.50 -20.64
N LEU A 412 7.21 10.47 -20.96
CA LEU A 412 7.75 9.61 -22.00
C LEU A 412 8.30 8.34 -21.36
N ILE A 413 7.43 7.37 -21.22
CA ILE A 413 7.70 6.08 -20.60
C ILE A 413 7.01 4.96 -21.37
N GLU A 414 7.72 3.89 -21.62
CA GLU A 414 7.18 2.69 -22.25
C GLU A 414 7.64 1.43 -21.52
N LYS A 415 6.80 0.41 -21.57
CA LYS A 415 7.15 -0.94 -21.12
C LYS A 415 7.77 -1.69 -22.30
N VAL A 416 8.96 -2.25 -22.11
CA VAL A 416 9.74 -2.94 -23.14
C VAL A 416 10.28 -4.26 -22.61
N GLU A 417 10.51 -5.22 -23.50
CA GLU A 417 11.07 -6.53 -23.17
C GLU A 417 12.37 -6.85 -23.92
N THR A 418 12.59 -6.21 -25.05
CA THR A 418 13.69 -6.52 -25.97
C THR A 418 14.58 -5.33 -26.23
N GLU A 419 15.85 -5.59 -26.55
CA GLU A 419 16.80 -4.56 -26.97
C GLU A 419 16.31 -3.80 -28.20
N ARG A 420 15.60 -4.47 -29.09
CA ARG A 420 15.01 -3.83 -30.27
C ARG A 420 13.98 -2.76 -29.90
N GLU A 421 13.14 -3.04 -28.92
CA GLU A 421 12.14 -2.07 -28.41
C GLU A 421 12.82 -0.88 -27.73
N ILE A 422 13.89 -1.13 -26.98
CA ILE A 422 14.73 -0.09 -26.37
C ILE A 422 15.29 0.83 -27.44
N GLN A 423 15.89 0.28 -28.50
CA GLN A 423 16.45 1.07 -29.59
C GLN A 423 15.37 1.85 -30.34
N LYS A 424 14.21 1.23 -30.57
CA LYS A 424 13.06 1.89 -31.19
C LYS A 424 12.58 3.10 -30.36
N PHE A 425 12.50 2.94 -29.05
CA PHE A 425 12.14 4.05 -28.13
C PHE A 425 13.18 5.19 -28.22
N LYS A 426 14.46 4.86 -28.14
CA LYS A 426 15.55 5.85 -28.26
C LYS A 426 15.44 6.68 -29.54
N LEU A 427 15.15 6.04 -30.66
CA LEU A 427 14.96 6.73 -31.95
C LEU A 427 13.71 7.61 -31.98
N LYS A 428 12.66 7.24 -31.23
CA LYS A 428 11.41 8.00 -31.17
C LYS A 428 11.54 9.28 -30.34
N VAL A 429 12.42 9.29 -29.35
CA VAL A 429 12.58 10.40 -28.40
C VAL A 429 13.84 11.23 -28.63
N SER A 430 14.70 10.86 -29.57
CA SER A 430 15.83 11.65 -30.05
C SER A 430 15.34 12.68 -31.08
#